data_ba4c443954336b95febdc1f2a10d6fc4
#
_entry.id   ba4c443954336b95febdc1f2a10d6fc4
#
_cell.length_a   1.000
_cell.length_b   1.000
_cell.length_c   1.000
_cell.angle_alpha   90.00
_cell.angle_beta   90.00
_cell.angle_gamma   90.00
#
_symmetry.space_group_name_H-M   'P 1'
#
loop_
_entity.id
_entity.type
_entity.pdbx_description
1 polymer ?
#
loop_
_entity_poly.entity_id
_entity_poly.type
_entity_poly.pdbx_seq_one_letter_code
_entity_poly.pdbx_strand_id
1 'polypeptide(L)'
;VELCERVLSEMTRLRERVPEVSGSVACTVDGLQIAGDLPGDRCDQTAALSAAVLALSRRMADLAGKGVLQETLVSASAGFAALYAAGPTIVLTVVAEPGANLGLLRLEGRKTAAALAAIASRQR
;
A
#
# COMPACT_ATOMS: atom_id res chain seq x y z
N VAL A 1 18.31 -5.68 -2.28
CA VAL A 1 18.75 -4.29 -2.37
C VAL A 1 18.14 -3.62 -3.58
N GLU A 2 18.31 -4.22 -4.75
CA GLU A 2 17.74 -3.66 -5.99
C GLU A 2 16.21 -3.62 -5.92
N LEU A 3 15.60 -4.65 -5.35
CA LEU A 3 14.13 -4.68 -5.18
C LEU A 3 13.68 -3.51 -4.34
N CYS A 4 14.32 -3.27 -3.20
CA CYS A 4 13.97 -2.17 -2.30
C CYS A 4 14.08 -0.82 -3.00
N GLU A 5 15.15 -0.62 -3.77
CA GLU A 5 15.37 0.64 -4.49
C GLU A 5 14.30 0.88 -5.54
N ARG A 6 13.93 -0.16 -6.29
CA ARG A 6 12.93 -0.04 -7.34
C ARG A 6 11.54 0.20 -6.76
N VAL A 7 11.22 -0.49 -5.67
CA VAL A 7 9.96 -0.29 -4.96
C VAL A 7 9.88 1.13 -4.42
N LEU A 8 10.95 1.60 -3.77
CA LEU A 8 10.98 2.96 -3.21
C LEU A 8 10.83 4.02 -4.31
N SER A 9 11.43 3.79 -5.48
CA SER A 9 11.32 4.70 -6.62
C SER A 9 9.86 4.86 -7.06
N GLU A 10 9.11 3.76 -7.14
CA GLU A 10 7.69 3.82 -7.50
C GLU A 10 6.87 4.56 -6.43
N MET A 11 7.20 4.33 -5.16
CA MET A 11 6.51 5.03 -4.06
C MET A 11 6.80 6.53 -4.09
N THR A 12 8.01 6.93 -4.42
CA THR A 12 8.38 8.34 -4.57
C THR A 12 7.57 9.00 -5.70
N ARG A 13 7.40 8.30 -6.82
CA ARG A 13 6.58 8.81 -7.93
C ARG A 13 5.13 9.00 -7.50
N LEU A 14 4.60 8.10 -6.68
CA LEU A 14 3.25 8.24 -6.16
C LEU A 14 3.11 9.54 -5.36
N ARG A 15 4.06 9.81 -4.47
CA ARG A 15 4.03 11.05 -3.67
C ARG A 15 4.08 12.30 -4.54
N GLU A 16 4.83 12.25 -5.63
CA GLU A 16 4.92 13.38 -6.55
C GLU A 16 3.61 13.63 -7.27
N ARG A 17 2.85 12.57 -7.58
CA ARG A 17 1.58 12.69 -8.28
C ARG A 17 0.41 13.03 -7.36
N VAL A 18 0.51 12.67 -6.08
CA VAL A 18 -0.54 12.92 -5.08
C VAL A 18 0.09 13.66 -3.90
N PRO A 19 0.09 15.00 -3.97
CA PRO A 19 0.80 15.82 -2.95
C PRO A 19 0.32 15.62 -1.53
N GLU A 20 -0.93 15.19 -1.34
CA GLU A 20 -1.49 14.97 0.00
C GLU A 20 -1.02 13.67 0.64
N VAL A 21 -0.29 12.83 -0.07
CA VAL A 21 0.31 11.64 0.52
C VAL A 21 1.45 12.04 1.43
N SER A 22 1.35 11.67 2.71
CA SER A 22 2.36 12.01 3.70
C SER A 22 3.41 10.91 3.87
N GLY A 23 3.12 9.70 3.42
CA GLY A 23 4.08 8.60 3.49
C GLY A 23 3.48 7.31 2.97
N SER A 24 4.34 6.31 2.80
CA SER A 24 3.90 5.01 2.34
C SER A 24 4.85 3.92 2.82
N VAL A 25 4.36 2.67 2.81
CA VAL A 25 5.14 1.49 3.19
C VAL A 25 4.76 0.36 2.24
N ALA A 26 5.76 -0.32 1.71
CA ALA A 26 5.56 -1.57 1.00
C ALA A 26 6.10 -2.71 1.85
N CYS A 27 5.34 -3.77 1.98
CA CYS A 27 5.73 -4.91 2.78
C CYS A 27 5.29 -6.21 2.12
N THR A 28 5.80 -7.32 2.64
CA THR A 28 5.32 -8.64 2.22
C THR A 28 3.99 -8.94 2.89
N VAL A 29 3.29 -9.94 2.37
CA VAL A 29 2.03 -10.40 2.98
C VAL A 29 2.25 -10.96 4.40
N ASP A 30 3.51 -11.29 4.74
CA ASP A 30 3.88 -11.73 6.09
C ASP A 30 4.19 -10.57 7.04
N GLY A 31 4.13 -9.33 6.56
CA GLY A 31 4.35 -8.17 7.40
C GLY A 31 5.80 -7.69 7.49
N LEU A 32 6.67 -8.13 6.60
CA LEU A 32 8.07 -7.70 6.57
C LEU A 32 8.23 -6.49 5.64
N GLN A 33 8.80 -5.42 6.15
CA GLN A 33 9.01 -4.20 5.38
C GLN A 33 9.97 -4.43 4.22
N ILE A 34 9.59 -3.93 3.04
CA ILE A 34 10.46 -3.91 1.86
C ILE A 34 11.06 -2.51 1.72
N ALA A 35 10.21 -1.48 1.78
CA ALA A 35 10.63 -0.08 1.69
C ALA A 35 9.58 0.78 2.36
N GLY A 36 9.97 1.95 2.85
CA GLY A 36 9.02 2.87 3.48
C GLY A 36 9.66 4.20 3.78
N ASP A 37 8.83 5.22 3.95
CA ASP A 37 9.30 6.57 4.25
C ASP A 37 8.52 7.23 5.39
N LEU A 38 7.91 6.42 6.25
CA LEU A 38 7.31 6.94 7.49
C LEU A 38 8.41 7.17 8.54
N PRO A 39 8.23 8.15 9.43
CA PRO A 39 9.26 8.47 10.43
C PRO A 39 9.42 7.40 11.50
N GLY A 40 10.65 7.27 12.01
CA GLY A 40 10.96 6.41 13.14
C GLY A 40 10.77 4.93 12.82
N ASP A 41 10.21 4.21 13.78
CA ASP A 41 9.93 2.77 13.66
C ASP A 41 8.53 2.49 13.13
N ARG A 42 7.83 3.50 12.66
CA ARG A 42 6.45 3.35 12.18
C ARG A 42 6.36 2.45 10.96
N CYS A 43 7.41 2.37 10.15
CA CYS A 43 7.39 1.51 8.97
C CYS A 43 7.19 0.04 9.35
N ASP A 44 7.92 -0.45 10.36
CA ASP A 44 7.79 -1.84 10.78
C ASP A 44 6.41 -2.14 11.37
N GLN A 45 5.91 -1.24 12.21
CA GLN A 45 4.59 -1.39 12.81
C GLN A 45 3.50 -1.35 11.75
N THR A 46 3.61 -0.40 10.81
CA THR A 46 2.64 -0.27 9.73
C THR A 46 2.65 -1.50 8.83
N ALA A 47 3.83 -2.04 8.54
CA ALA A 47 3.95 -3.25 7.73
C ALA A 47 3.21 -4.42 8.36
N ALA A 48 3.42 -4.65 9.66
CA ALA A 48 2.76 -5.75 10.36
C ALA A 48 1.24 -5.58 10.37
N LEU A 49 0.76 -4.37 10.68
CA LEU A 49 -0.67 -4.09 10.69
C LEU A 49 -1.28 -4.20 9.30
N SER A 50 -0.59 -3.70 8.28
CA SER A 50 -1.08 -3.72 6.90
C SER A 50 -1.29 -5.14 6.40
N ALA A 51 -0.36 -6.03 6.70
CA ALA A 51 -0.49 -7.43 6.30
C ALA A 51 -1.74 -8.06 6.94
N ALA A 52 -1.96 -7.80 8.22
CA ALA A 52 -3.13 -8.32 8.94
C ALA A 52 -4.44 -7.73 8.40
N VAL A 53 -4.48 -6.43 8.19
CA VAL A 53 -5.69 -5.74 7.71
C VAL A 53 -6.05 -6.24 6.31
N LEU A 54 -5.08 -6.37 5.43
CA LEU A 54 -5.36 -6.82 4.07
C LEU A 54 -5.84 -8.27 4.06
N ALA A 55 -5.23 -9.14 4.87
CA ALA A 55 -5.64 -10.54 4.97
C ALA A 55 -7.10 -10.65 5.45
N LEU A 56 -7.46 -9.88 6.46
CA LEU A 56 -8.83 -9.87 6.97
C LEU A 56 -9.80 -9.28 5.96
N SER A 57 -9.38 -8.25 5.24
CA SER A 57 -10.21 -7.64 4.19
C SER A 57 -10.50 -8.64 3.06
N ARG A 58 -9.50 -9.44 2.68
CA ARG A 58 -9.69 -10.49 1.67
C ARG A 58 -10.71 -11.52 2.14
N ARG A 59 -10.62 -11.93 3.39
CA ARG A 59 -11.58 -12.89 3.95
C ARG A 59 -12.99 -12.32 3.96
N MET A 60 -13.11 -11.04 4.28
CA MET A 60 -14.41 -10.37 4.28
C MET A 60 -15.00 -10.30 2.87
N ALA A 61 -14.19 -9.95 1.87
CA ALA A 61 -14.63 -9.91 0.48
C ALA A 61 -15.10 -11.27 0.00
N ASP A 62 -14.36 -12.33 0.35
CA ASP A 62 -14.72 -13.71 0.00
C ASP A 62 -16.04 -14.11 0.66
N LEU A 63 -16.14 -13.86 1.96
CA LEU A 63 -17.33 -14.23 2.73
C LEU A 63 -18.58 -13.49 2.22
N ALA A 64 -18.40 -12.23 1.83
CA ALA A 64 -19.51 -11.43 1.28
C ALA A 64 -19.84 -11.78 -0.18
N GLY A 65 -19.06 -12.65 -0.81
CA GLY A 65 -19.28 -13.04 -2.20
C GLY A 65 -19.02 -11.94 -3.20
N LYS A 66 -18.08 -11.02 -2.90
CA LYS A 66 -17.84 -9.85 -3.73
C LYS A 66 -16.59 -9.95 -4.60
N GLY A 67 -15.98 -11.13 -4.66
CA GLY A 67 -14.86 -11.37 -5.57
C GLY A 67 -13.52 -10.98 -4.98
N VAL A 68 -12.62 -10.53 -5.85
CA VAL A 68 -11.23 -10.23 -5.49
C VAL A 68 -11.13 -8.86 -4.84
N LEU A 69 -10.48 -8.79 -3.69
CA LEU A 69 -10.24 -7.52 -3.00
C LEU A 69 -9.37 -6.60 -3.86
N GLN A 70 -9.80 -5.36 -4.02
CA GLN A 70 -9.05 -4.36 -4.79
C GLN A 70 -8.29 -3.40 -3.88
N GLU A 71 -8.91 -2.99 -2.79
CA GLU A 71 -8.30 -2.04 -1.85
C GLU A 71 -9.04 -2.04 -0.53
N THR A 72 -8.38 -1.54 0.51
CA THR A 72 -8.99 -1.29 1.82
C THR A 72 -8.71 0.16 2.19
N LEU A 73 -9.73 0.89 2.58
CA LEU A 73 -9.58 2.29 2.99
C LEU A 73 -9.91 2.43 4.46
N VAL A 74 -8.94 2.96 5.22
CA VAL A 74 -9.13 3.34 6.60
C VAL A 74 -9.34 4.85 6.62
N SER A 75 -10.55 5.29 6.96
CA SER A 75 -10.88 6.71 7.04
C SER A 75 -10.91 7.11 8.51
N ALA A 76 -10.08 8.07 8.88
CA ALA A 76 -9.97 8.54 10.26
C ALA A 76 -10.13 10.05 10.31
N SER A 77 -10.25 10.60 11.51
CA SER A 77 -10.55 12.02 11.67
C SER A 77 -9.43 12.94 11.16
N ALA A 78 -8.20 12.43 11.09
CA ALA A 78 -7.05 13.24 10.67
C ALA A 78 -6.44 12.78 9.35
N GLY A 79 -7.13 11.93 8.59
CA GLY A 79 -6.65 11.50 7.29
C GLY A 79 -7.07 10.10 6.92
N PHE A 80 -6.31 9.51 5.99
CA PHE A 80 -6.65 8.21 5.41
C PHE A 80 -5.44 7.30 5.34
N ALA A 81 -5.70 6.00 5.39
CA ALA A 81 -4.71 4.99 5.05
C ALA A 81 -5.34 4.04 4.02
N ALA A 82 -4.76 3.97 2.84
CA ALA A 82 -5.26 3.11 1.76
C ALA A 82 -4.30 1.95 1.58
N LEU A 83 -4.84 0.74 1.53
CA LEU A 83 -4.05 -0.48 1.39
C LEU A 83 -4.42 -1.18 0.08
N TYR A 84 -3.39 -1.59 -0.65
CA TYR A 84 -3.54 -2.23 -1.95
C TYR A 84 -2.78 -3.55 -1.99
N ALA A 85 -3.38 -4.56 -2.58
CA ALA A 85 -2.66 -5.79 -2.91
C ALA A 85 -1.83 -5.52 -4.17
N ALA A 86 -0.52 -5.69 -4.05
CA ALA A 86 0.40 -5.53 -5.17
C ALA A 86 0.85 -6.92 -5.61
N GLY A 87 -0.02 -7.60 -6.36
CA GLY A 87 0.16 -8.99 -6.69
C GLY A 87 -0.06 -9.88 -5.48
N PRO A 88 0.43 -11.14 -5.53
CA PRO A 88 0.14 -12.11 -4.46
C PRO A 88 1.03 -11.96 -3.22
N THR A 89 2.12 -11.22 -3.29
CA THR A 89 3.14 -11.23 -2.21
C THR A 89 3.43 -9.89 -1.57
N ILE A 90 2.97 -8.77 -2.15
CA ILE A 90 3.28 -7.43 -1.64
C ILE A 90 2.01 -6.69 -1.25
N VAL A 91 2.12 -5.91 -0.18
CA VAL A 91 1.09 -4.99 0.28
C VAL A 91 1.64 -3.57 0.23
N LEU A 92 0.90 -2.66 -0.38
CA LEU A 92 1.24 -1.23 -0.40
C LEU A 92 0.27 -0.48 0.50
N THR A 93 0.80 0.28 1.46
CA THR A 93 0.01 1.14 2.33
C THR A 93 0.40 2.58 2.08
N VAL A 94 -0.59 3.43 1.82
CA VAL A 94 -0.39 4.85 1.53
C VAL A 94 -1.14 5.66 2.57
N VAL A 95 -0.42 6.55 3.25
CA VAL A 95 -0.99 7.42 4.28
C VAL A 95 -1.18 8.81 3.69
N ALA A 96 -2.36 9.39 3.86
CA ALA A 96 -2.73 10.66 3.24
C ALA A 96 -3.43 11.60 4.21
N GLU A 97 -3.30 12.91 3.94
CA GLU A 97 -3.90 13.98 4.71
C GLU A 97 -5.41 14.04 4.51
N PRO A 98 -6.17 14.66 5.46
CA PRO A 98 -7.64 14.64 5.37
C PRO A 98 -8.20 15.35 4.14
N GLY A 99 -7.43 16.28 3.55
CA GLY A 99 -7.86 16.98 2.33
C GLY A 99 -7.56 16.26 1.02
N ALA A 100 -7.08 15.02 1.09
CA ALA A 100 -6.66 14.29 -0.10
C ALA A 100 -7.84 14.02 -1.05
N ASN A 101 -7.56 14.12 -2.36
CA ASN A 101 -8.51 13.71 -3.38
C ASN A 101 -8.52 12.18 -3.44
N LEU A 102 -9.56 11.57 -2.90
CA LEU A 102 -9.65 10.11 -2.82
C LEU A 102 -9.69 9.45 -4.19
N GLY A 103 -10.34 10.06 -5.17
CA GLY A 103 -10.38 9.53 -6.53
C GLY A 103 -8.99 9.44 -7.13
N LEU A 104 -8.21 10.51 -6.98
CA LEU A 104 -6.83 10.54 -7.46
C LEU A 104 -5.96 9.56 -6.67
N LEU A 105 -6.10 9.52 -5.35
CA LEU A 105 -5.36 8.60 -4.50
C LEU A 105 -5.61 7.14 -4.92
N ARG A 106 -6.87 6.78 -5.14
CA ARG A 106 -7.22 5.42 -5.53
C ARG A 106 -6.66 5.07 -6.91
N LEU A 107 -6.75 6.01 -7.85
CA LEU A 107 -6.21 5.80 -9.20
C LEU A 107 -4.71 5.59 -9.17
N GLU A 108 -3.98 6.51 -8.55
CA GLU A 108 -2.52 6.46 -8.52
C GLU A 108 -2.01 5.33 -7.61
N GLY A 109 -2.71 5.04 -6.54
CA GLY A 109 -2.38 3.92 -5.65
C GLY A 109 -2.48 2.58 -6.37
N ARG A 110 -3.53 2.39 -7.15
CA ARG A 110 -3.68 1.17 -7.95
C ARG A 110 -2.59 1.04 -9.01
N LYS A 111 -2.23 2.14 -9.66
CA LYS A 111 -1.13 2.13 -10.65
C LYS A 111 0.19 1.75 -9.99
N THR A 112 0.47 2.32 -8.84
CA THR A 112 1.69 2.01 -8.09
C THR A 112 1.69 0.55 -7.66
N ALA A 113 0.58 0.04 -7.15
CA ALA A 113 0.48 -1.36 -6.76
C ALA A 113 0.73 -2.29 -7.94
N ALA A 114 0.21 -1.96 -9.12
CA ALA A 114 0.46 -2.75 -10.33
C ALA A 114 1.94 -2.73 -10.72
N ALA A 115 2.59 -1.57 -10.58
CA ALA A 115 4.02 -1.44 -10.86
C ALA A 115 4.85 -2.29 -9.88
N LEU A 116 4.48 -2.30 -8.59
CA LEU A 116 5.15 -3.12 -7.59
C LEU A 116 4.96 -4.62 -7.88
N ALA A 117 3.77 -5.01 -8.28
CA ALA A 117 3.49 -6.39 -8.64
C ALA A 117 4.37 -6.84 -9.82
N ALA A 118 4.55 -5.98 -10.82
CA ALA A 118 5.41 -6.26 -11.98
C ALA A 118 6.87 -6.41 -11.56
N ILE A 119 7.34 -5.55 -10.66
CA ILE A 119 8.71 -5.63 -10.14
C ILE A 119 8.91 -6.95 -9.40
N ALA A 120 7.99 -7.32 -8.51
CA ALA A 120 8.08 -8.56 -7.74
C ALA A 120 8.06 -9.79 -8.65
N SER A 121 7.23 -9.77 -9.69
CA SER A 121 7.16 -10.86 -10.65
C SER A 121 8.49 -11.11 -11.35
N ARG A 122 9.22 -10.05 -11.67
CA ARG A 122 10.52 -10.15 -12.36
C ARG A 122 11.65 -10.65 -11.45
N GLN A 123 11.44 -10.67 -10.14
CA GLN A 123 12.45 -11.15 -9.19
C GLN A 123 12.45 -12.67 -9.01
N ARG A 124 11.50 -13.36 -9.60
CA ARG A 124 11.37 -14.81 -9.48
C ARG A 124 12.27 -15.57 -10.42
#